data_0a232b0f2aecd0d7a469d01084896bdf
#
_entry.id   0a232b0f2aecd0d7a469d01084896bdf
#
_cell.length_a   1.000
_cell.length_b   1.000
_cell.length_c   1.000
_cell.angle_alpha   90.00
_cell.angle_beta   90.00
_cell.angle_gamma   90.00
#
_symmetry.space_group_name_H-M   'P 1'
#
loop_
_entity.id
_entity.type
_entity.pdbx_description
1 polymer ?
#
loop_
_entity_poly.entity_id
_entity_poly.type
_entity_poly.pdbx_seq_one_letter_code
_entity_poly.pdbx_strand_id
1 'polypeptide(L)'
;MDPKLKKKLDDMARLLRFHIIEMVAGETSTGGHLGGSNSAADIVAALYFHKMKLDPANPQDEDRDRFILSKGHAVLAQYAALAELGFFPKDELKKVKMIGSMLQGHPDMIRTPGIEANTGSLGMGLSVALGMALGMRLDGNNRKVYVMIGDGELAEGQNWEAVIAAAHHKADNLVAIIDYNKVQAMGPTSDRMAINDLCERFTSFGWHSLQIDGHDMTEICSALDTADTISGKPVVIVADTIKGKGVSYAEGNAAYHNAVGISRELYETAKKDIAAYICK
;
A
#
# COMPACT_ATOMS: atom_id res chain seq x y z
N MET A 1 7.20 17.68 11.26
CA MET A 1 8.12 16.60 10.87
C MET A 1 9.56 17.10 10.80
N ASP A 2 10.56 16.32 11.22
CA ASP A 2 11.99 16.67 11.06
C ASP A 2 12.34 16.71 9.56
N PRO A 3 12.99 17.79 9.05
CA PRO A 3 13.36 17.91 7.64
C PRO A 3 14.30 16.80 7.12
N LYS A 4 15.17 16.27 7.99
CA LYS A 4 16.06 15.15 7.62
C LYS A 4 15.28 13.85 7.44
N LEU A 5 14.30 13.60 8.32
CA LEU A 5 13.41 12.44 8.20
C LEU A 5 12.56 12.57 6.94
N LYS A 6 11.94 13.74 6.70
CA LYS A 6 11.18 13.98 5.46
C LYS A 6 12.01 13.65 4.23
N LYS A 7 13.20 14.24 4.12
CA LYS A 7 14.09 13.98 2.99
C LYS A 7 14.42 12.50 2.83
N LYS A 8 14.71 11.80 3.93
CA LYS A 8 14.99 10.34 3.90
C LYS A 8 13.81 9.55 3.32
N LEU A 9 12.59 9.87 3.75
CA LEU A 9 11.38 9.16 3.30
C LEU A 9 11.02 9.51 1.84
N ASP A 10 11.21 10.78 1.43
CA ASP A 10 11.04 11.21 0.03
C ASP A 10 12.03 10.48 -0.90
N ASP A 11 13.31 10.40 -0.49
CA ASP A 11 14.33 9.66 -1.23
C ASP A 11 13.98 8.16 -1.31
N MET A 12 13.42 7.59 -0.24
CA MET A 12 12.98 6.20 -0.22
C MET A 12 11.78 5.99 -1.14
N ALA A 13 10.76 6.83 -1.07
CA ALA A 13 9.59 6.74 -1.95
C ALA A 13 9.98 6.82 -3.44
N ARG A 14 10.97 7.63 -3.78
CA ARG A 14 11.55 7.69 -5.12
C ARG A 14 12.27 6.39 -5.47
N LEU A 15 13.07 5.84 -4.56
CA LEU A 15 13.78 4.58 -4.76
C LEU A 15 12.79 3.41 -4.98
N LEU A 16 11.69 3.36 -4.21
CA LEU A 16 10.65 2.35 -4.43
C LEU A 16 10.08 2.45 -5.86
N ARG A 17 9.84 3.66 -6.38
CA ARG A 17 9.38 3.86 -7.76
C ARG A 17 10.40 3.39 -8.81
N PHE A 18 11.69 3.57 -8.56
CA PHE A 18 12.73 3.00 -9.43
C PHE A 18 12.65 1.47 -9.45
N HIS A 19 12.50 0.83 -8.31
CA HIS A 19 12.32 -0.63 -8.28
C HIS A 19 11.03 -1.07 -8.96
N ILE A 20 9.93 -0.33 -8.78
CA ILE A 20 8.66 -0.64 -9.47
C ILE A 20 8.83 -0.60 -10.98
N ILE A 21 9.46 0.46 -11.53
CA ILE A 21 9.64 0.53 -12.99
C ILE A 21 10.63 -0.51 -13.51
N GLU A 22 11.66 -0.88 -12.75
CA GLU A 22 12.56 -1.99 -13.09
C GLU A 22 11.82 -3.32 -13.15
N MET A 23 10.96 -3.61 -12.16
CA MET A 23 10.13 -4.82 -12.14
C MET A 23 9.12 -4.89 -13.29
N VAL A 24 8.63 -3.74 -13.79
CA VAL A 24 7.59 -3.66 -14.82
C VAL A 24 8.19 -3.60 -16.23
N ALA A 25 9.34 -2.97 -16.41
CA ALA A 25 9.90 -2.63 -17.72
C ALA A 25 11.40 -2.97 -17.88
N GLY A 26 12.06 -3.53 -16.86
CA GLY A 26 13.45 -3.99 -16.96
C GLY A 26 13.62 -5.13 -17.97
N GLU A 27 14.85 -5.48 -18.30
CA GLU A 27 15.17 -6.46 -19.36
C GLU A 27 14.53 -7.84 -19.15
N THR A 28 14.33 -8.25 -17.90
CA THR A 28 13.74 -9.55 -17.54
C THR A 28 12.24 -9.47 -17.22
N SER A 29 11.64 -8.28 -17.34
CA SER A 29 10.27 -8.04 -16.90
C SER A 29 9.23 -8.78 -17.74
N THR A 30 8.22 -9.31 -17.06
CA THR A 30 6.98 -9.84 -17.66
C THR A 30 5.80 -8.87 -17.52
N GLY A 31 6.08 -7.62 -17.13
CA GLY A 31 5.06 -6.60 -16.82
C GLY A 31 4.50 -6.71 -15.41
N GLY A 32 3.68 -5.74 -15.01
CA GLY A 32 3.07 -5.69 -13.68
C GLY A 32 2.14 -4.49 -13.49
N HIS A 33 1.54 -4.41 -12.31
CA HIS A 33 0.58 -3.35 -11.99
C HIS A 33 1.32 -2.07 -11.58
N LEU A 34 1.68 -1.25 -12.59
CA LEU A 34 2.43 0.00 -12.42
C LEU A 34 1.62 1.05 -11.66
N GLY A 35 0.38 1.30 -12.13
CA GLY A 35 -0.41 2.43 -11.65
C GLY A 35 -0.68 2.39 -10.15
N GLY A 36 -1.21 1.26 -9.65
CA GLY A 36 -1.56 1.10 -8.24
C GLY A 36 -0.35 0.93 -7.31
N SER A 37 0.81 0.49 -7.83
CA SER A 37 2.05 0.40 -7.07
C SER A 37 2.67 1.79 -6.87
N ASN A 38 2.68 2.62 -7.91
CA ASN A 38 3.24 3.96 -7.83
C ASN A 38 2.39 4.93 -6.99
N SER A 39 1.04 4.81 -7.01
CA SER A 39 0.19 5.63 -6.13
C SER A 39 0.45 5.34 -4.65
N ALA A 40 0.77 4.10 -4.32
CA ALA A 40 1.01 3.66 -2.94
C ALA A 40 2.43 3.94 -2.42
N ALA A 41 3.39 4.28 -3.28
CA ALA A 41 4.81 4.26 -2.93
C ALA A 41 5.21 5.18 -1.77
N ASP A 42 4.60 6.39 -1.65
CA ASP A 42 4.88 7.34 -0.57
C ASP A 42 4.39 6.79 0.78
N ILE A 43 3.17 6.24 0.79
CA ILE A 43 2.56 5.66 2.00
C ILE A 43 3.34 4.41 2.43
N VAL A 44 3.72 3.54 1.47
CA VAL A 44 4.54 2.36 1.75
C VAL A 44 5.90 2.76 2.29
N ALA A 45 6.54 3.82 1.76
CA ALA A 45 7.79 4.34 2.30
C ALA A 45 7.63 4.81 3.75
N ALA A 46 6.58 5.58 4.08
CA ALA A 46 6.32 6.02 5.44
C ALA A 46 6.07 4.85 6.39
N LEU A 47 5.27 3.85 5.99
CA LEU A 47 4.98 2.68 6.80
C LEU A 47 6.23 1.87 7.10
N TYR A 48 6.97 1.45 6.08
CA TYR A 48 8.08 0.51 6.23
C TYR A 48 9.36 1.14 6.77
N PHE A 49 9.63 2.42 6.49
CA PHE A 49 10.91 3.06 6.88
C PHE A 49 10.80 4.02 8.05
N HIS A 50 9.61 4.21 8.60
CA HIS A 50 9.40 5.10 9.74
C HIS A 50 8.40 4.56 10.76
N LYS A 51 7.24 4.06 10.32
CA LYS A 51 6.12 3.82 11.25
C LYS A 51 6.11 2.44 11.87
N MET A 52 6.22 1.39 11.07
CA MET A 52 6.07 0.02 11.55
C MET A 52 7.29 -0.48 12.31
N LYS A 53 7.05 -1.19 13.39
CA LYS A 53 8.08 -1.99 14.07
C LYS A 53 8.24 -3.31 13.34
N LEU A 54 9.36 -3.45 12.67
CA LEU A 54 9.74 -4.63 11.87
C LEU A 54 11.21 -4.95 12.10
N ASP A 55 11.55 -6.24 12.07
CA ASP A 55 12.93 -6.71 12.09
C ASP A 55 13.14 -7.72 10.94
N PRO A 56 13.90 -7.35 9.89
CA PRO A 56 14.19 -8.27 8.78
C PRO A 56 15.01 -9.49 9.21
N ALA A 57 15.79 -9.39 10.30
CA ALA A 57 16.52 -10.52 10.86
C ALA A 57 15.61 -11.53 11.60
N ASN A 58 14.44 -11.07 12.05
CA ASN A 58 13.42 -11.91 12.68
C ASN A 58 12.03 -11.66 12.08
N PRO A 59 11.78 -12.05 10.81
CA PRO A 59 10.53 -11.77 10.11
C PRO A 59 9.30 -12.45 10.73
N GLN A 60 9.50 -13.39 11.64
CA GLN A 60 8.44 -14.11 12.36
C GLN A 60 8.22 -13.58 13.79
N ASP A 61 8.86 -12.46 14.17
CA ASP A 61 8.65 -11.85 15.48
C ASP A 61 7.15 -11.62 15.73
N GLU A 62 6.63 -12.20 16.81
CA GLU A 62 5.22 -12.05 17.18
C GLU A 62 4.92 -10.62 17.62
N ASP A 63 5.91 -9.91 18.21
CA ASP A 63 5.81 -8.52 18.66
C ASP A 63 6.20 -7.53 17.54
N ARG A 64 5.63 -7.70 16.35
CA ARG A 64 5.78 -6.77 15.22
C ARG A 64 4.44 -6.20 14.77
N ASP A 65 4.47 -5.04 14.12
CA ASP A 65 3.32 -4.55 13.38
C ASP A 65 3.06 -5.41 12.13
N ARG A 66 1.82 -5.44 11.67
CA ARG A 66 1.39 -6.22 10.50
C ARG A 66 0.94 -5.28 9.38
N PHE A 67 1.27 -5.62 8.15
CA PHE A 67 0.77 -4.90 6.99
C PHE A 67 0.10 -5.83 5.98
N ILE A 68 -1.17 -5.55 5.69
CA ILE A 68 -1.97 -6.27 4.67
C ILE A 68 -2.17 -5.35 3.47
N LEU A 69 -1.63 -5.72 2.34
CA LEU A 69 -1.90 -5.05 1.08
C LEU A 69 -3.14 -5.68 0.43
N SER A 70 -4.34 -5.18 0.75
CA SER A 70 -5.62 -5.74 0.28
C SER A 70 -5.73 -5.68 -1.25
N LYS A 71 -5.36 -4.54 -1.86
CA LYS A 71 -5.17 -4.42 -3.32
C LYS A 71 -3.89 -5.14 -3.77
N GLY A 72 -3.86 -6.46 -3.62
CA GLY A 72 -2.66 -7.27 -3.78
C GLY A 72 -1.94 -7.13 -5.12
N HIS A 73 -2.64 -6.66 -6.16
CA HIS A 73 -2.01 -6.34 -7.44
C HIS A 73 -0.95 -5.21 -7.34
N ALA A 74 -1.01 -4.33 -6.33
CA ALA A 74 -0.01 -3.28 -6.10
C ALA A 74 1.25 -3.78 -5.36
N VAL A 75 1.48 -5.08 -5.31
CA VAL A 75 2.55 -5.74 -4.52
C VAL A 75 3.96 -5.27 -4.86
N LEU A 76 4.20 -4.70 -6.03
CA LEU A 76 5.53 -4.24 -6.43
C LEU A 76 6.07 -3.16 -5.47
N ALA A 77 5.20 -2.29 -4.94
CA ALA A 77 5.61 -1.31 -3.92
C ALA A 77 6.06 -2.00 -2.63
N GLN A 78 5.33 -3.04 -2.19
CA GLN A 78 5.66 -3.81 -0.99
C GLN A 78 6.95 -4.63 -1.19
N TYR A 79 7.13 -5.28 -2.34
CA TYR A 79 8.36 -6.01 -2.65
C TYR A 79 9.59 -5.09 -2.64
N ALA A 80 9.48 -3.91 -3.24
CA ALA A 80 10.54 -2.92 -3.22
C ALA A 80 10.93 -2.52 -1.79
N ALA A 81 9.94 -2.28 -0.92
CA ALA A 81 10.17 -1.92 0.48
C ALA A 81 10.82 -3.07 1.27
N LEU A 82 10.32 -4.28 1.13
CA LEU A 82 10.87 -5.47 1.81
C LEU A 82 12.31 -5.76 1.37
N ALA A 83 12.63 -5.63 0.08
CA ALA A 83 13.98 -5.80 -0.43
C ALA A 83 14.94 -4.73 0.12
N GLU A 84 14.51 -3.45 0.18
CA GLU A 84 15.30 -2.35 0.73
C GLU A 84 15.54 -2.49 2.24
N LEU A 85 14.60 -3.07 2.97
CA LEU A 85 14.76 -3.41 4.39
C LEU A 85 15.66 -4.65 4.61
N GLY A 86 15.86 -5.49 3.59
CA GLY A 86 16.69 -6.69 3.68
C GLY A 86 15.95 -7.97 4.07
N PHE A 87 14.63 -8.05 3.90
CA PHE A 87 13.87 -9.30 4.08
C PHE A 87 14.29 -10.38 3.07
N PHE A 88 14.78 -9.96 1.91
CA PHE A 88 15.37 -10.84 0.88
C PHE A 88 16.33 -10.03 -0.01
N PRO A 89 17.23 -10.71 -0.78
CA PRO A 89 18.18 -10.04 -1.66
C PRO A 89 17.48 -9.21 -2.74
N LYS A 90 17.97 -7.98 -3.00
CA LYS A 90 17.42 -7.07 -4.02
C LYS A 90 17.41 -7.68 -5.44
N ASP A 91 18.31 -8.59 -5.75
CA ASP A 91 18.35 -9.28 -7.05
C ASP A 91 17.11 -10.13 -7.31
N GLU A 92 16.35 -10.51 -6.27
CA GLU A 92 15.07 -11.22 -6.45
C GLU A 92 14.02 -10.33 -7.15
N LEU A 93 14.11 -8.97 -7.02
CA LEU A 93 13.22 -8.06 -7.72
C LEU A 93 13.26 -8.23 -9.25
N LYS A 94 14.39 -8.67 -9.80
CA LYS A 94 14.54 -8.97 -11.24
C LYS A 94 13.79 -10.23 -11.69
N LYS A 95 13.31 -11.03 -10.75
CA LYS A 95 12.67 -12.33 -11.00
C LYS A 95 11.16 -12.31 -10.76
N VAL A 96 10.55 -11.14 -10.57
CA VAL A 96 9.11 -11.01 -10.31
C VAL A 96 8.30 -11.72 -11.39
N LYS A 97 7.34 -12.57 -10.98
CA LYS A 97 6.47 -13.38 -11.83
C LYS A 97 7.16 -14.44 -12.68
N MET A 98 8.45 -14.68 -12.51
CA MET A 98 9.13 -15.80 -13.15
C MET A 98 8.75 -17.12 -12.49
N ILE A 99 8.77 -18.22 -13.26
CA ILE A 99 8.51 -19.57 -12.73
C ILE A 99 9.57 -19.87 -11.66
N GLY A 100 9.12 -20.32 -10.49
CA GLY A 100 10.00 -20.64 -9.36
C GLY A 100 10.43 -19.45 -8.50
N SER A 101 10.13 -18.21 -8.91
CA SER A 101 10.42 -17.02 -8.09
C SER A 101 9.61 -17.00 -6.80
N MET A 102 10.19 -16.47 -5.73
CA MET A 102 9.44 -16.15 -4.51
C MET A 102 8.50 -14.97 -4.68
N LEU A 103 8.74 -14.08 -5.66
CA LEU A 103 8.00 -12.86 -5.90
C LEU A 103 6.97 -13.08 -7.02
N GLN A 104 5.72 -13.31 -6.62
CA GLN A 104 4.61 -13.55 -7.53
C GLN A 104 3.91 -12.24 -7.95
N GLY A 105 2.89 -12.31 -8.82
CA GLY A 105 2.12 -11.13 -9.25
C GLY A 105 1.21 -10.54 -8.16
N HIS A 106 1.03 -11.25 -7.05
CA HIS A 106 0.28 -10.88 -5.85
C HIS A 106 1.04 -11.39 -4.60
N PRO A 107 0.77 -10.84 -3.40
CA PRO A 107 1.42 -11.29 -2.18
C PRO A 107 1.24 -12.78 -1.92
N ASP A 108 2.34 -13.46 -1.58
CA ASP A 108 2.35 -14.88 -1.19
C ASP A 108 3.11 -15.00 0.15
N MET A 109 2.38 -15.21 1.24
CA MET A 109 2.92 -15.28 2.59
C MET A 109 3.78 -16.54 2.84
N ILE A 110 3.62 -17.57 2.02
CA ILE A 110 4.38 -18.82 2.18
C ILE A 110 5.78 -18.68 1.57
N ARG A 111 5.89 -17.94 0.45
CA ARG A 111 7.12 -17.84 -0.33
C ARG A 111 7.93 -16.58 -0.05
N THR A 112 7.25 -15.46 0.29
CA THR A 112 7.90 -14.16 0.41
C THR A 112 8.01 -13.74 1.87
N PRO A 113 9.21 -13.66 2.44
CA PRO A 113 9.43 -13.15 3.79
C PRO A 113 8.87 -11.72 3.95
N GLY A 114 8.18 -11.45 5.07
CA GLY A 114 7.59 -10.16 5.36
C GLY A 114 6.20 -9.92 4.75
N ILE A 115 5.64 -10.88 4.03
CA ILE A 115 4.25 -10.88 3.59
C ILE A 115 3.38 -11.57 4.64
N GLU A 116 2.31 -10.90 5.10
CA GLU A 116 1.45 -11.36 6.19
C GLU A 116 0.27 -12.20 5.73
N ALA A 117 -0.22 -12.00 4.50
CA ALA A 117 -1.36 -12.72 3.95
C ALA A 117 -1.31 -12.78 2.42
N ASN A 118 -1.88 -13.85 1.87
CA ASN A 118 -2.16 -13.94 0.44
C ASN A 118 -3.33 -13.00 0.12
N THR A 119 -3.14 -12.07 -0.82
CA THR A 119 -4.16 -11.11 -1.22
C THR A 119 -4.24 -10.98 -2.74
N GLY A 120 -5.28 -10.28 -3.22
CA GLY A 120 -5.53 -10.10 -4.66
C GLY A 120 -6.98 -10.38 -5.04
N SER A 121 -7.68 -11.24 -4.29
CA SER A 121 -9.14 -11.28 -4.30
C SER A 121 -9.63 -10.06 -3.53
N LEU A 122 -10.10 -9.03 -4.28
CA LEU A 122 -10.44 -7.74 -3.71
C LEU A 122 -11.59 -7.84 -2.71
N GLY A 123 -11.57 -6.97 -1.69
CA GLY A 123 -12.56 -6.94 -0.61
C GLY A 123 -12.21 -7.81 0.60
N MET A 124 -11.26 -8.76 0.48
CA MET A 124 -10.96 -9.71 1.55
C MET A 124 -9.98 -9.19 2.60
N GLY A 125 -9.06 -8.30 2.20
CA GLY A 125 -7.92 -7.93 3.05
C GLY A 125 -8.31 -7.21 4.34
N LEU A 126 -9.38 -6.41 4.33
CA LEU A 126 -9.85 -5.72 5.54
C LEU A 126 -10.37 -6.72 6.59
N SER A 127 -11.10 -7.76 6.17
CA SER A 127 -11.56 -8.83 7.07
C SER A 127 -10.41 -9.63 7.66
N VAL A 128 -9.38 -9.93 6.83
CA VAL A 128 -8.16 -10.60 7.30
C VAL A 128 -7.44 -9.73 8.32
N ALA A 129 -7.25 -8.44 8.03
CA ALA A 129 -6.62 -7.48 8.95
C ALA A 129 -7.38 -7.34 10.26
N LEU A 130 -8.72 -7.30 10.22
CA LEU A 130 -9.55 -7.27 11.42
C LEU A 130 -9.36 -8.55 12.26
N GLY A 131 -9.37 -9.73 11.62
CA GLY A 131 -9.12 -10.99 12.30
C GLY A 131 -7.77 -11.01 13.02
N MET A 132 -6.70 -10.54 12.35
CA MET A 132 -5.38 -10.40 12.95
C MET A 132 -5.38 -9.41 14.12
N ALA A 133 -6.00 -8.24 13.95
CA ALA A 133 -6.08 -7.23 15.02
C ALA A 133 -6.79 -7.74 16.26
N LEU A 134 -7.88 -8.50 16.10
CA LEU A 134 -8.61 -9.11 17.22
C LEU A 134 -7.80 -10.23 17.86
N GLY A 135 -7.14 -11.10 17.07
CA GLY A 135 -6.28 -12.17 17.58
C GLY A 135 -5.12 -11.59 18.41
N MET A 136 -4.41 -10.59 17.90
CA MET A 136 -3.32 -9.91 18.61
C MET A 136 -3.80 -9.33 19.97
N ARG A 137 -4.99 -8.74 20.01
CA ARG A 137 -5.57 -8.23 21.27
C ARG A 137 -5.88 -9.34 22.28
N LEU A 138 -6.35 -10.50 21.82
CA LEU A 138 -6.58 -11.67 22.67
C LEU A 138 -5.28 -12.19 23.27
N ASP A 139 -4.18 -12.11 22.53
CA ASP A 139 -2.83 -12.49 22.97
C ASP A 139 -2.16 -11.41 23.85
N GLY A 140 -2.86 -10.28 24.12
CA GLY A 140 -2.29 -9.15 24.88
C GLY A 140 -1.26 -8.32 24.08
N ASN A 141 -1.16 -8.53 22.78
CA ASN A 141 -0.24 -7.80 21.91
C ASN A 141 -0.88 -6.48 21.44
N ASN A 142 -0.24 -5.35 21.74
CA ASN A 142 -0.72 -4.00 21.44
C ASN A 142 -0.19 -3.42 20.12
N ARG A 143 0.43 -4.25 19.26
CA ARG A 143 0.90 -3.82 17.94
C ARG A 143 -0.25 -3.49 17.00
N LYS A 144 0.05 -2.68 15.99
CA LYS A 144 -0.93 -2.25 15.01
C LYS A 144 -1.00 -3.21 13.82
N VAL A 145 -2.18 -3.30 13.25
CA VAL A 145 -2.41 -3.90 11.93
C VAL A 145 -2.81 -2.79 10.98
N TYR A 146 -1.98 -2.59 9.96
CA TYR A 146 -2.23 -1.66 8.87
C TYR A 146 -2.78 -2.42 7.68
N VAL A 147 -3.80 -1.90 7.02
CA VAL A 147 -4.33 -2.49 5.78
C VAL A 147 -4.50 -1.43 4.72
N MET A 148 -3.94 -1.65 3.53
CA MET A 148 -4.11 -0.73 2.40
C MET A 148 -5.13 -1.30 1.41
N ILE A 149 -6.15 -0.52 1.12
CA ILE A 149 -7.31 -0.85 0.30
C ILE A 149 -7.35 0.10 -0.89
N GLY A 150 -7.70 -0.38 -2.09
CA GLY A 150 -7.98 0.49 -3.22
C GLY A 150 -9.38 1.11 -3.14
N ASP A 151 -9.54 2.32 -3.67
CA ASP A 151 -10.85 2.98 -3.74
C ASP A 151 -11.88 2.17 -4.55
N GLY A 152 -11.48 1.63 -5.69
CA GLY A 152 -12.33 0.74 -6.47
C GLY A 152 -12.66 -0.57 -5.78
N GLU A 153 -11.80 -1.04 -4.89
CA GLU A 153 -12.00 -2.24 -4.08
C GLU A 153 -13.12 -2.07 -3.06
N LEU A 154 -13.43 -0.83 -2.65
CA LEU A 154 -14.53 -0.54 -1.73
C LEU A 154 -15.92 -0.84 -2.31
N ALA A 155 -16.03 -1.10 -3.62
CA ALA A 155 -17.26 -1.62 -4.24
C ALA A 155 -17.60 -3.05 -3.80
N GLU A 156 -16.62 -3.80 -3.26
CA GLU A 156 -16.85 -5.15 -2.71
C GLU A 156 -17.58 -5.06 -1.35
N GLY A 157 -18.74 -5.74 -1.24
CA GLY A 157 -19.59 -5.69 -0.03
C GLY A 157 -18.89 -6.17 1.24
N GLN A 158 -17.98 -7.14 1.11
CA GLN A 158 -17.17 -7.69 2.20
C GLN A 158 -16.40 -6.61 2.99
N ASN A 159 -15.94 -5.54 2.33
CA ASN A 159 -15.30 -4.43 3.04
C ASN A 159 -16.24 -3.78 4.07
N TRP A 160 -17.50 -3.56 3.70
CA TRP A 160 -18.47 -2.89 4.57
C TRP A 160 -18.88 -3.77 5.74
N GLU A 161 -18.96 -5.10 5.55
CA GLU A 161 -19.14 -6.04 6.64
C GLU A 161 -17.99 -5.95 7.65
N ALA A 162 -16.73 -5.89 7.16
CA ALA A 162 -15.56 -5.73 8.01
C ALA A 162 -15.53 -4.35 8.70
N VAL A 163 -15.96 -3.28 8.02
CA VAL A 163 -16.06 -1.92 8.58
C VAL A 163 -17.02 -1.92 9.80
N ILE A 164 -18.21 -2.52 9.65
CA ILE A 164 -19.20 -2.62 10.74
C ILE A 164 -18.62 -3.44 11.89
N ALA A 165 -18.03 -4.59 11.61
CA ALA A 165 -17.48 -5.48 12.63
C ALA A 165 -16.31 -4.82 13.39
N ALA A 166 -15.40 -4.12 12.69
CA ALA A 166 -14.27 -3.45 13.32
C ALA A 166 -14.72 -2.36 14.32
N ALA A 167 -15.72 -1.57 13.95
CA ALA A 167 -16.29 -0.57 14.84
C ALA A 167 -16.98 -1.21 16.05
N HIS A 168 -17.78 -2.28 15.82
CA HIS A 168 -18.45 -3.01 16.90
C HIS A 168 -17.44 -3.54 17.93
N HIS A 169 -16.36 -4.15 17.47
CA HIS A 169 -15.31 -4.69 18.32
C HIS A 169 -14.32 -3.64 18.84
N LYS A 170 -14.51 -2.36 18.51
CA LYS A 170 -13.61 -1.25 18.89
C LYS A 170 -12.15 -1.59 18.60
N ALA A 171 -11.87 -2.03 17.39
CA ALA A 171 -10.55 -2.51 16.96
C ALA A 171 -9.58 -1.32 16.76
N ASP A 172 -9.15 -0.68 17.85
CA ASP A 172 -8.31 0.52 17.85
C ASP A 172 -6.83 0.25 17.48
N ASN A 173 -6.47 -1.02 17.37
CA ASN A 173 -5.21 -1.46 16.80
C ASN A 173 -5.29 -1.74 15.28
N LEU A 174 -6.42 -1.45 14.63
CA LEU A 174 -6.62 -1.56 13.18
C LEU A 174 -6.61 -0.17 12.53
N VAL A 175 -5.72 0.01 11.54
CA VAL A 175 -5.61 1.24 10.72
C VAL A 175 -5.81 0.86 9.26
N ALA A 176 -6.91 1.31 8.66
CA ALA A 176 -7.15 1.17 7.23
C ALA A 176 -6.64 2.41 6.48
N ILE A 177 -6.00 2.21 5.33
CA ILE A 177 -5.51 3.28 4.47
C ILE A 177 -6.14 3.07 3.09
N ILE A 178 -6.93 4.03 2.64
CA ILE A 178 -7.56 4.00 1.32
C ILE A 178 -6.66 4.73 0.33
N ASP A 179 -6.09 4.00 -0.62
CA ASP A 179 -5.43 4.60 -1.78
C ASP A 179 -6.50 5.15 -2.72
N TYR A 180 -6.89 6.41 -2.47
CA TYR A 180 -7.96 7.09 -3.19
C TYR A 180 -7.42 7.73 -4.47
N ASN A 181 -7.05 6.89 -5.44
CA ASN A 181 -6.47 7.33 -6.71
C ASN A 181 -7.51 7.58 -7.82
N LYS A 182 -8.78 7.32 -7.58
CA LYS A 182 -9.96 7.65 -8.42
C LYS A 182 -10.02 6.91 -9.77
N VAL A 183 -9.11 5.94 -10.03
CA VAL A 183 -9.03 5.24 -11.31
C VAL A 183 -8.91 3.74 -11.11
N GLN A 184 -9.88 2.99 -11.64
CA GLN A 184 -9.87 1.53 -11.71
C GLN A 184 -9.19 1.04 -13.01
N ALA A 185 -9.15 -0.28 -13.22
CA ALA A 185 -8.64 -0.87 -14.45
C ALA A 185 -9.44 -0.44 -15.71
N MET A 186 -10.75 -0.21 -15.54
CA MET A 186 -11.68 0.09 -16.63
C MET A 186 -12.05 1.58 -16.72
N GLY A 187 -11.30 2.49 -16.05
CA GLY A 187 -11.54 3.93 -16.09
C GLY A 187 -11.83 4.55 -14.71
N PRO A 188 -12.37 5.78 -14.67
CA PRO A 188 -12.65 6.49 -13.43
C PRO A 188 -13.58 5.72 -12.50
N THR A 189 -13.31 5.77 -11.20
CA THR A 189 -14.15 5.13 -10.17
C THR A 189 -15.57 5.71 -10.18
N SER A 190 -15.70 7.03 -10.44
CA SER A 190 -16.99 7.71 -10.57
C SER A 190 -17.92 7.10 -11.62
N ASP A 191 -17.35 6.59 -12.71
CA ASP A 191 -18.12 6.07 -13.83
C ASP A 191 -18.49 4.58 -13.65
N ARG A 192 -17.90 3.91 -12.70
CA ARG A 192 -18.05 2.47 -12.47
C ARG A 192 -18.93 2.17 -11.26
N MET A 193 -18.49 2.60 -10.08
CA MET A 193 -19.22 2.47 -8.83
C MET A 193 -18.75 3.61 -7.92
N ALA A 194 -19.41 4.75 -8.01
CA ALA A 194 -19.07 5.92 -7.21
C ALA A 194 -19.36 5.67 -5.72
N ILE A 195 -18.31 5.68 -4.91
CA ILE A 195 -18.42 5.72 -3.45
C ILE A 195 -17.87 7.07 -3.02
N ASN A 196 -18.79 8.03 -2.88
CA ASN A 196 -18.48 9.39 -2.47
C ASN A 196 -18.37 9.48 -0.94
N ASP A 197 -17.75 10.54 -0.46
CA ASP A 197 -17.72 10.92 0.95
C ASP A 197 -17.22 9.79 1.87
N LEU A 198 -16.05 9.22 1.52
CA LEU A 198 -15.48 8.08 2.24
C LEU A 198 -15.32 8.38 3.74
N CYS A 199 -14.83 9.57 4.11
CA CYS A 199 -14.68 9.94 5.51
C CYS A 199 -16.01 9.94 6.25
N GLU A 200 -17.06 10.51 5.65
CA GLU A 200 -18.39 10.51 6.25
C GLU A 200 -18.93 9.09 6.42
N ARG A 201 -18.80 8.23 5.40
CA ARG A 201 -19.25 6.83 5.47
C ARG A 201 -18.57 6.07 6.58
N PHE A 202 -17.24 6.09 6.65
CA PHE A 202 -16.52 5.40 7.73
C PHE A 202 -16.86 5.98 9.11
N THR A 203 -17.00 7.31 9.21
CA THR A 203 -17.41 7.98 10.45
C THR A 203 -18.81 7.53 10.89
N SER A 204 -19.76 7.41 9.96
CA SER A 204 -21.12 6.93 10.27
C SER A 204 -21.16 5.50 10.80
N PHE A 205 -20.20 4.67 10.44
CA PHE A 205 -19.99 3.34 11.00
C PHE A 205 -19.21 3.33 12.32
N GLY A 206 -18.77 4.50 12.83
CA GLY A 206 -18.07 4.60 14.12
C GLY A 206 -16.55 4.59 14.04
N TRP A 207 -15.94 4.71 12.87
CA TRP A 207 -14.51 4.86 12.70
C TRP A 207 -14.06 6.29 12.98
N HIS A 208 -12.78 6.46 13.31
CA HIS A 208 -12.11 7.76 13.23
C HIS A 208 -11.54 7.94 11.83
N SER A 209 -11.96 9.00 11.14
CA SER A 209 -11.61 9.22 9.73
C SER A 209 -10.67 10.41 9.59
N LEU A 210 -9.63 10.25 8.79
CA LEU A 210 -8.66 11.28 8.41
C LEU A 210 -8.59 11.36 6.89
N GLN A 211 -8.49 12.56 6.33
CA GLN A 211 -8.24 12.76 4.89
C GLN A 211 -6.94 13.52 4.72
N ILE A 212 -6.09 13.05 3.80
CA ILE A 212 -4.75 13.59 3.56
C ILE A 212 -4.42 13.68 2.07
N ASP A 213 -3.46 14.53 1.71
CA ASP A 213 -2.70 14.38 0.46
C ASP A 213 -1.76 13.16 0.62
N GLY A 214 -2.06 12.07 -0.10
CA GLY A 214 -1.29 10.81 -0.05
C GLY A 214 0.10 10.91 -0.71
N HIS A 215 0.49 12.09 -1.18
CA HIS A 215 1.81 12.41 -1.71
C HIS A 215 2.54 13.50 -0.90
N ASP A 216 1.95 13.98 0.20
CA ASP A 216 2.64 14.80 1.19
C ASP A 216 3.14 13.94 2.35
N MET A 217 4.46 13.77 2.43
CA MET A 217 5.09 12.92 3.45
C MET A 217 4.81 13.41 4.88
N THR A 218 4.64 14.73 5.06
CA THR A 218 4.32 15.31 6.36
C THR A 218 2.90 14.96 6.79
N GLU A 219 1.94 15.05 5.87
CA GLU A 219 0.55 14.67 6.14
C GLU A 219 0.43 13.16 6.39
N ILE A 220 1.11 12.33 5.59
CA ILE A 220 1.12 10.87 5.77
C ILE A 220 1.62 10.51 7.18
N CYS A 221 2.80 11.00 7.57
CA CYS A 221 3.36 10.70 8.89
C CYS A 221 2.49 11.24 10.02
N SER A 222 1.95 12.45 9.88
CA SER A 222 1.06 13.05 10.88
C SER A 222 -0.23 12.23 11.09
N ALA A 223 -0.82 11.73 10.00
CA ALA A 223 -2.01 10.88 10.08
C ALA A 223 -1.71 9.53 10.76
N LEU A 224 -0.57 8.91 10.41
CA LEU A 224 -0.11 7.67 11.05
C LEU A 224 0.17 7.87 12.54
N ASP A 225 0.74 9.01 12.94
CA ASP A 225 0.98 9.33 14.35
C ASP A 225 -0.33 9.64 15.09
N THR A 226 -1.27 10.32 14.44
CA THR A 226 -2.62 10.56 14.97
C THR A 226 -3.33 9.24 15.25
N ALA A 227 -3.21 8.25 14.36
CA ALA A 227 -3.81 6.93 14.53
C ALA A 227 -3.35 6.20 15.80
N ASP A 228 -2.15 6.50 16.32
CA ASP A 228 -1.66 5.93 17.60
C ASP A 228 -2.34 6.55 18.82
N THR A 229 -2.86 7.76 18.70
CA THR A 229 -3.52 8.47 19.81
C THR A 229 -5.00 8.11 19.96
N ILE A 230 -5.59 7.49 18.96
CA ILE A 230 -7.01 7.11 18.97
C ILE A 230 -7.19 5.79 19.70
N SER A 231 -8.11 5.79 20.66
CA SER A 231 -8.49 4.59 21.42
C SER A 231 -9.99 4.28 21.28
N GLY A 232 -10.33 2.99 21.40
CA GLY A 232 -11.70 2.50 21.35
C GLY A 232 -12.41 2.62 19.99
N LYS A 233 -11.69 2.99 18.92
CA LYS A 233 -12.20 3.07 17.55
C LYS A 233 -11.13 2.67 16.54
N PRO A 234 -11.47 1.93 15.48
CA PRO A 234 -10.58 1.77 14.34
C PRO A 234 -10.37 3.11 13.61
N VAL A 235 -9.25 3.24 12.90
CA VAL A 235 -8.89 4.46 12.16
C VAL A 235 -8.87 4.18 10.67
N VAL A 236 -9.45 5.09 9.88
CA VAL A 236 -9.30 5.11 8.42
C VAL A 236 -8.58 6.39 7.99
N ILE A 237 -7.59 6.24 7.13
CA ILE A 237 -6.88 7.32 6.45
C ILE A 237 -7.26 7.28 4.98
N VAL A 238 -8.03 8.24 4.51
CA VAL A 238 -8.36 8.42 3.10
C VAL A 238 -7.24 9.26 2.48
N ALA A 239 -6.34 8.60 1.77
CA ALA A 239 -5.21 9.24 1.14
C ALA A 239 -5.54 9.58 -0.31
N ASP A 240 -5.70 10.88 -0.60
CA ASP A 240 -5.89 11.37 -1.98
C ASP A 240 -4.59 11.19 -2.75
N THR A 241 -4.60 10.32 -3.75
CA THR A 241 -3.42 9.94 -4.52
C THR A 241 -3.67 10.06 -6.02
N ILE A 242 -2.61 9.93 -6.79
CA ILE A 242 -2.65 9.89 -8.25
C ILE A 242 -2.17 8.52 -8.72
N LYS A 243 -3.04 7.78 -9.42
CA LYS A 243 -2.65 6.51 -10.04
C LYS A 243 -1.44 6.71 -10.95
N GLY A 244 -0.40 5.90 -10.81
CA GLY A 244 0.81 6.02 -11.64
C GLY A 244 1.76 7.16 -11.26
N LYS A 245 1.61 7.75 -10.08
CA LYS A 245 2.36 8.91 -9.59
C LYS A 245 3.87 8.80 -9.80
N GLY A 246 4.46 9.86 -10.37
CA GLY A 246 5.89 9.96 -10.67
C GLY A 246 6.29 9.39 -12.02
N VAL A 247 5.33 8.97 -12.87
CA VAL A 247 5.56 8.51 -14.25
C VAL A 247 4.57 9.22 -15.18
N SER A 248 5.03 10.20 -15.95
CA SER A 248 4.20 11.17 -16.66
C SER A 248 3.14 10.54 -17.58
N TYR A 249 3.48 9.50 -18.31
CA TYR A 249 2.56 8.81 -19.21
C TYR A 249 1.54 7.89 -18.48
N ALA A 250 1.80 7.58 -17.21
CA ALA A 250 0.98 6.68 -16.41
C ALA A 250 0.08 7.43 -15.40
N GLU A 251 0.38 8.68 -15.07
CA GLU A 251 -0.42 9.47 -14.12
C GLU A 251 -1.87 9.60 -14.59
N GLY A 252 -2.82 9.17 -13.75
CA GLY A 252 -4.26 9.21 -14.03
C GLY A 252 -4.72 8.31 -15.18
N ASN A 253 -3.85 7.50 -15.76
CA ASN A 253 -4.13 6.72 -16.96
C ASN A 253 -4.46 5.26 -16.64
N ALA A 254 -5.71 4.85 -16.89
CA ALA A 254 -6.18 3.48 -16.66
C ALA A 254 -5.44 2.42 -17.52
N ALA A 255 -4.91 2.80 -18.69
CA ALA A 255 -4.18 1.88 -19.57
C ALA A 255 -2.92 1.30 -18.88
N TYR A 256 -2.36 2.03 -17.91
CA TYR A 256 -1.20 1.58 -17.12
C TYR A 256 -1.58 0.98 -15.76
N HIS A 257 -2.85 0.56 -15.60
CA HIS A 257 -3.25 -0.23 -14.43
C HIS A 257 -2.41 -1.51 -14.35
N ASN A 258 -2.34 -2.27 -15.44
CA ASN A 258 -1.42 -3.40 -15.62
C ASN A 258 -0.60 -3.15 -16.89
N ALA A 259 0.67 -2.83 -16.72
CA ALA A 259 1.57 -2.48 -17.81
C ALA A 259 2.35 -3.72 -18.29
N VAL A 260 2.27 -4.00 -19.58
CA VAL A 260 3.00 -5.09 -20.25
C VAL A 260 3.64 -4.53 -21.53
N GLY A 261 4.87 -4.92 -21.80
CA GLY A 261 5.56 -4.53 -23.04
C GLY A 261 5.87 -3.04 -23.11
N ILE A 262 6.26 -2.42 -22.01
CA ILE A 262 6.73 -1.03 -21.98
C ILE A 262 7.97 -0.91 -22.87
N SER A 263 7.94 0.03 -23.83
CA SER A 263 9.06 0.26 -24.73
C SER A 263 10.28 0.82 -23.96
N ARG A 264 11.47 0.63 -24.53
CA ARG A 264 12.71 1.19 -23.98
C ARG A 264 12.62 2.71 -23.82
N GLU A 265 11.99 3.41 -24.74
CA GLU A 265 11.79 4.87 -24.68
C GLU A 265 10.92 5.27 -23.48
N LEU A 266 9.81 4.61 -23.27
CA LEU A 266 8.93 4.84 -22.10
C LEU A 266 9.63 4.48 -20.78
N TYR A 267 10.41 3.42 -20.76
CA TYR A 267 11.21 3.07 -19.59
C TYR A 267 12.24 4.16 -19.24
N GLU A 268 12.99 4.68 -20.22
CA GLU A 268 13.94 5.78 -19.97
C GLU A 268 13.23 7.09 -19.59
N THR A 269 12.03 7.34 -20.13
CA THR A 269 11.18 8.46 -19.73
C THR A 269 10.77 8.33 -18.27
N ALA A 270 10.26 7.18 -17.86
CA ALA A 270 9.88 6.93 -16.46
C ALA A 270 11.06 7.13 -15.50
N LYS A 271 12.26 6.69 -15.87
CA LYS A 271 13.47 6.89 -15.03
C LYS A 271 13.80 8.37 -14.85
N LYS A 272 13.66 9.17 -15.89
CA LYS A 272 13.87 10.64 -15.81
C LYS A 272 12.81 11.30 -14.95
N ASP A 273 11.55 10.94 -15.14
CA ASP A 273 10.42 11.46 -14.36
C ASP A 273 10.61 11.17 -12.86
N ILE A 274 10.93 9.91 -12.51
CA ILE A 274 11.16 9.48 -11.14
C ILE A 274 12.38 10.19 -10.54
N ALA A 275 13.46 10.38 -11.29
CA ALA A 275 14.63 11.10 -10.82
C ALA A 275 14.32 12.57 -10.47
N ALA A 276 13.40 13.19 -11.23
CA ALA A 276 12.94 14.56 -11.00
C ALA A 276 11.79 14.66 -9.97
N TYR A 277 11.23 13.54 -9.55
CA TYR A 277 10.08 13.52 -8.64
C TYR A 277 10.47 14.03 -7.25
N ILE A 278 9.68 14.98 -6.74
CA ILE A 278 9.79 15.53 -5.39
C ILE A 278 8.44 15.31 -4.72
N CYS A 279 8.41 14.61 -3.58
CA CYS A 279 7.24 14.61 -2.69
C CYS A 279 6.96 16.03 -2.20
N LYS A 280 5.69 16.36 -2.04
CA LYS A 280 5.28 17.67 -1.50
C LYS A 280 5.70 17.88 -0.05
#